data_5048edb445889a862d367a88c83f0e2b
#
_entry.id   5048edb445889a862d367a88c83f0e2b
#
_cell.length_a   1.000
_cell.length_b   1.000
_cell.length_c   1.000
_cell.angle_alpha   90.00
_cell.angle_beta   90.00
_cell.angle_gamma   90.00
#
_symmetry.space_group_name_H-M   'P 1'
#
loop_
_entity.id
_entity.type
_entity.pdbx_description
1 polymer ?
#
loop_
_entity_poly.entity_id
_entity_poly.type
_entity_poly.pdbx_seq_one_letter_code
_entity_poly.pdbx_strand_id
1 'polypeptide(L)'
;SSTGGDLGFSDGSTFPNSFEKALKGLSVGDVSEPVITESGVHIIKLLEMQQSRFTESEELPRIEREIVKERVDSLLSKKLSDLRELSFNAESMSELADQVDAVVSVSPLISRVSGDGIGSFKSVREAAFSKEVLFDGYVSEVLEIEPDRFVVVKLNRHIEARQKEYSEVSM
;
A
#
# COMPACT_ATOMS: atom_id res chain seq x y z
N SER A 1 35.20 -32.75 -16.65
CA SER A 1 34.63 -31.54 -16.04
C SER A 1 35.72 -30.48 -15.94
N SER A 2 35.52 -29.33 -16.51
CA SER A 2 36.46 -28.19 -16.47
C SER A 2 36.61 -27.60 -15.07
N THR A 3 35.71 -27.93 -14.17
CA THR A 3 35.60 -27.41 -12.78
C THR A 3 36.10 -28.40 -11.73
N GLY A 4 36.72 -29.55 -12.13
CA GLY A 4 37.29 -30.52 -11.20
C GLY A 4 36.27 -31.17 -10.21
N GLY A 5 34.99 -31.14 -10.55
CA GLY A 5 33.91 -31.67 -9.68
C GLY A 5 33.27 -30.62 -8.75
N ASP A 6 33.71 -29.38 -8.78
CA ASP A 6 33.05 -28.29 -8.08
C ASP A 6 31.69 -28.00 -8.73
N LEU A 7 30.63 -28.02 -7.93
CA LEU A 7 29.24 -27.81 -8.34
C LEU A 7 28.72 -26.43 -7.96
N GLY A 8 29.52 -25.61 -7.28
CA GLY A 8 29.11 -24.31 -6.75
C GLY A 8 28.22 -24.45 -5.50
N PHE A 9 27.47 -23.40 -5.22
CA PHE A 9 26.57 -23.33 -4.07
C PHE A 9 25.20 -23.90 -4.40
N SER A 10 24.57 -24.51 -3.39
CA SER A 10 23.15 -24.89 -3.38
C SER A 10 22.40 -24.05 -2.35
N ASP A 11 21.18 -23.67 -2.71
CA ASP A 11 20.20 -23.02 -1.81
C ASP A 11 19.24 -24.02 -1.15
N GLY A 12 19.49 -25.32 -1.34
CA GLY A 12 18.64 -26.42 -0.86
C GLY A 12 17.61 -26.91 -1.88
N SER A 13 17.58 -26.33 -3.10
CA SER A 13 16.69 -26.73 -4.20
C SER A 13 17.42 -26.94 -5.53
N THR A 14 18.71 -26.68 -5.57
CA THR A 14 19.52 -26.72 -6.80
C THR A 14 19.74 -28.14 -7.33
N PHE A 15 19.85 -29.12 -6.42
CA PHE A 15 20.15 -30.52 -6.75
C PHE A 15 18.97 -31.46 -6.41
N PRO A 16 18.98 -32.72 -6.89
CA PRO A 16 17.96 -33.71 -6.53
C PRO A 16 17.80 -33.87 -5.02
N ASN A 17 16.58 -34.15 -4.55
CA ASN A 17 16.24 -34.23 -3.12
C ASN A 17 17.15 -35.13 -2.28
N SER A 18 17.59 -36.25 -2.84
CA SER A 18 18.54 -37.18 -2.15
C SER A 18 19.92 -36.55 -1.94
N PHE A 19 20.34 -35.74 -2.89
CA PHE A 19 21.61 -34.98 -2.84
C PHE A 19 21.53 -33.85 -1.80
N GLU A 20 20.45 -33.03 -1.84
CA GLU A 20 20.23 -31.94 -0.89
C GLU A 20 20.07 -32.46 0.55
N LYS A 21 19.41 -33.62 0.73
CA LYS A 21 19.27 -34.25 2.03
C LYS A 21 20.63 -34.70 2.61
N ALA A 22 21.52 -35.22 1.75
CA ALA A 22 22.87 -35.58 2.17
C ALA A 22 23.70 -34.35 2.53
N LEU A 23 23.61 -33.25 1.72
CA LEU A 23 24.28 -31.97 2.00
C LEU A 23 23.90 -31.41 3.37
N LYS A 24 22.59 -31.42 3.72
CA LYS A 24 22.09 -30.91 5.02
C LYS A 24 22.67 -31.66 6.23
N GLY A 25 23.11 -32.89 6.06
CA GLY A 25 23.70 -33.69 7.11
C GLY A 25 25.22 -33.55 7.30
N LEU A 26 25.89 -32.77 6.41
CA LEU A 26 27.35 -32.61 6.42
C LEU A 26 27.78 -31.34 7.15
N SER A 27 28.88 -31.39 7.84
CA SER A 27 29.63 -30.22 8.27
C SER A 27 30.69 -29.83 7.23
N VAL A 28 31.18 -28.60 7.29
CA VAL A 28 32.24 -28.14 6.37
C VAL A 28 33.49 -29.01 6.52
N GLY A 29 33.93 -29.58 5.41
CA GLY A 29 35.05 -30.51 5.32
C GLY A 29 34.65 -31.98 5.26
N ASP A 30 33.40 -32.29 5.63
CA ASP A 30 32.90 -33.69 5.65
C ASP A 30 32.66 -34.23 4.23
N VAL A 31 32.69 -35.54 4.12
CA VAL A 31 32.38 -36.31 2.89
C VAL A 31 31.18 -37.22 3.18
N SER A 32 30.21 -37.23 2.29
CA SER A 32 29.00 -38.05 2.43
C SER A 32 29.25 -39.53 2.23
N GLU A 33 28.34 -40.36 2.73
CA GLU A 33 28.14 -41.70 2.20
C GLU A 33 27.74 -41.63 0.71
N PRO A 34 27.84 -42.76 -0.05
CA PRO A 34 27.39 -42.79 -1.43
C PRO A 34 25.92 -42.43 -1.57
N VAL A 35 25.63 -41.38 -2.33
CA VAL A 35 24.27 -40.85 -2.58
C VAL A 35 23.80 -41.29 -3.95
N ILE A 36 22.71 -42.01 -4.02
CA ILE A 36 22.10 -42.47 -5.28
C ILE A 36 21.11 -41.46 -5.78
N THR A 37 21.27 -41.04 -7.04
CA THR A 37 20.33 -40.19 -7.78
C THR A 37 20.00 -40.83 -9.12
N GLU A 38 19.08 -40.27 -9.87
CA GLU A 38 18.78 -40.71 -11.24
C GLU A 38 19.98 -40.60 -12.19
N SER A 39 20.93 -39.74 -11.90
CA SER A 39 22.15 -39.52 -12.68
C SER A 39 23.31 -40.42 -12.29
N GLY A 40 23.17 -41.27 -11.25
CA GLY A 40 24.16 -42.19 -10.78
C GLY A 40 24.46 -42.11 -9.29
N VAL A 41 25.65 -42.62 -8.89
CA VAL A 41 26.11 -42.62 -7.51
C VAL A 41 27.13 -41.49 -7.32
N HIS A 42 26.91 -40.67 -6.31
CA HIS A 42 27.72 -39.50 -5.99
C HIS A 42 28.36 -39.63 -4.61
N ILE A 43 29.56 -39.10 -4.46
CA ILE A 43 30.19 -38.83 -3.16
C ILE A 43 30.34 -37.31 -3.08
N ILE A 44 29.78 -36.72 -2.04
CA ILE A 44 29.66 -35.26 -1.90
C ILE A 44 30.60 -34.80 -0.79
N LYS A 45 31.40 -33.79 -1.05
CA LYS A 45 32.19 -33.09 -0.04
C LYS A 45 31.69 -31.69 0.14
N LEU A 46 31.34 -31.31 1.36
CA LEU A 46 30.96 -29.94 1.67
C LEU A 46 32.22 -29.11 1.91
N LEU A 47 32.50 -28.17 1.01
CA LEU A 47 33.69 -27.32 1.07
C LEU A 47 33.45 -26.05 1.88
N GLU A 48 32.28 -25.45 1.72
CA GLU A 48 31.92 -24.20 2.35
C GLU A 48 30.40 -24.18 2.65
N MET A 49 30.02 -23.56 3.75
CA MET A 49 28.63 -23.28 4.09
C MET A 49 28.50 -21.79 4.32
N GLN A 50 27.72 -21.14 3.46
CA GLN A 50 27.34 -19.76 3.66
C GLN A 50 26.15 -19.72 4.61
N GLN A 51 26.39 -19.28 5.84
CA GLN A 51 25.25 -18.99 6.74
C GLN A 51 24.52 -17.78 6.19
N SER A 52 23.19 -17.90 6.07
CA SER A 52 22.36 -16.71 5.85
C SER A 52 22.69 -15.68 6.93
N ARG A 53 22.93 -14.43 6.52
CA ARG A 53 23.21 -13.35 7.47
C ARG A 53 22.04 -13.07 8.41
N PHE A 54 20.90 -13.68 8.15
CA PHE A 54 19.66 -13.48 8.87
C PHE A 54 19.14 -14.84 9.37
N THR A 55 18.71 -14.88 10.60
CA THR A 55 18.01 -16.03 11.15
C THR A 55 16.56 -16.04 10.69
N GLU A 56 15.96 -17.23 10.63
CA GLU A 56 14.53 -17.37 10.29
C GLU A 56 13.63 -16.50 11.18
N SER A 57 14.01 -16.34 12.46
CA SER A 57 13.29 -15.47 13.41
C SER A 57 13.41 -13.98 13.11
N GLU A 58 14.40 -13.53 12.34
CA GLU A 58 14.58 -12.13 11.92
C GLU A 58 13.92 -11.87 10.56
N GLU A 59 13.97 -12.84 9.66
CA GLU A 59 13.38 -12.73 8.31
C GLU A 59 11.86 -12.84 8.32
N LEU A 60 11.27 -13.76 9.09
CA LEU A 60 9.82 -13.96 9.13
C LEU A 60 9.04 -12.70 9.47
N PRO A 61 9.37 -11.92 10.52
CA PRO A 61 8.62 -10.69 10.84
C PRO A 61 8.81 -9.59 9.78
N ARG A 62 9.89 -9.65 9.00
CA ARG A 62 10.12 -8.70 7.90
C ARG A 62 9.26 -9.06 6.71
N ILE A 63 9.25 -10.33 6.31
CA ILE A 63 8.45 -10.85 5.22
C ILE A 63 6.95 -10.68 5.53
N GLU A 64 6.52 -10.98 6.74
CA GLU A 64 5.14 -10.77 7.18
C GLU A 64 4.71 -9.30 7.04
N ARG A 65 5.55 -8.36 7.49
CA ARG A 65 5.28 -6.92 7.34
C ARG A 65 5.20 -6.47 5.88
N GLU A 66 6.05 -7.02 5.02
CA GLU A 66 6.06 -6.71 3.60
C GLU A 66 4.78 -7.21 2.91
N ILE A 67 4.37 -8.45 3.21
CA ILE A 67 3.12 -9.04 2.70
C ILE A 67 1.90 -8.24 3.20
N VAL A 68 1.87 -7.88 4.48
CA VAL A 68 0.78 -7.06 5.05
C VAL A 68 0.72 -5.71 4.37
N LYS A 69 1.87 -5.06 4.16
CA LYS A 69 1.94 -3.76 3.48
C LYS A 69 1.41 -3.85 2.05
N GLU A 70 1.89 -4.80 1.25
CA GLU A 70 1.40 -5.02 -0.12
C GLU A 70 -0.11 -5.25 -0.16
N ARG A 71 -0.63 -6.01 0.82
CA ARG A 71 -2.06 -6.29 0.91
C ARG A 71 -2.87 -5.03 1.25
N VAL A 72 -2.37 -4.22 2.17
CA VAL A 72 -2.99 -2.92 2.54
C VAL A 72 -2.98 -1.97 1.36
N ASP A 73 -1.84 -1.81 0.67
CA ASP A 73 -1.70 -0.95 -0.50
C ASP A 73 -2.65 -1.37 -1.64
N SER A 74 -2.80 -2.68 -1.86
CA SER A 74 -3.72 -3.23 -2.86
C SER A 74 -5.19 -2.95 -2.49
N LEU A 75 -5.58 -3.16 -1.22
CA LEU A 75 -6.93 -2.89 -0.74
C LEU A 75 -7.27 -1.40 -0.79
N LEU A 76 -6.33 -0.54 -0.40
CA LEU A 76 -6.47 0.90 -0.47
C LEU A 76 -6.67 1.36 -1.92
N SER A 77 -5.82 0.90 -2.83
CA SER A 77 -5.94 1.22 -4.26
C SER A 77 -7.28 0.81 -4.84
N LYS A 78 -7.79 -0.36 -4.46
CA LYS A 78 -9.13 -0.80 -4.86
C LYS A 78 -10.22 0.10 -4.30
N LYS A 79 -10.21 0.38 -2.99
CA LYS A 79 -11.19 1.28 -2.36
C LYS A 79 -11.19 2.69 -2.98
N LEU A 80 -10.01 3.21 -3.31
CA LEU A 80 -9.89 4.52 -3.98
C LEU A 80 -10.44 4.49 -5.40
N SER A 81 -10.25 3.39 -6.12
CA SER A 81 -10.84 3.21 -7.47
C SER A 81 -12.35 3.15 -7.39
N ASP A 82 -12.88 2.34 -6.47
CA ASP A 82 -14.32 2.21 -6.23
C ASP A 82 -14.94 3.56 -5.83
N LEU A 83 -14.27 4.31 -4.93
CA LEU A 83 -14.71 5.64 -4.51
C LEU A 83 -14.74 6.64 -5.67
N ARG A 84 -13.74 6.62 -6.57
CA ARG A 84 -13.71 7.50 -7.75
C ARG A 84 -14.85 7.21 -8.72
N GLU A 85 -15.12 5.93 -8.96
CA GLU A 85 -16.19 5.49 -9.86
C GLU A 85 -17.57 5.86 -9.29
N LEU A 86 -17.78 5.58 -8.00
CA LEU A 86 -19.04 5.84 -7.32
C LEU A 86 -19.30 7.34 -7.11
N SER A 87 -18.27 8.13 -6.80
CA SER A 87 -18.44 9.57 -6.57
C SER A 87 -18.89 10.33 -7.81
N PHE A 88 -18.52 9.86 -8.99
CA PHE A 88 -18.95 10.49 -10.25
C PHE A 88 -20.47 10.45 -10.47
N ASN A 89 -21.13 9.39 -9.97
CA ASN A 89 -22.58 9.20 -10.11
C ASN A 89 -23.35 9.39 -8.81
N ALA A 90 -22.70 9.84 -7.73
CA ALA A 90 -23.33 9.90 -6.41
C ALA A 90 -24.32 11.05 -6.27
N GLU A 91 -25.59 10.74 -6.10
CA GLU A 91 -26.62 11.70 -5.75
C GLU A 91 -26.59 12.03 -4.24
N SER A 92 -26.23 11.07 -3.39
CA SER A 92 -26.18 11.19 -1.94
C SER A 92 -24.80 10.84 -1.38
N MET A 93 -24.28 11.70 -0.47
CA MET A 93 -23.05 11.44 0.27
C MET A 93 -23.19 10.26 1.24
N SER A 94 -24.40 10.04 1.80
CA SER A 94 -24.64 8.94 2.73
C SER A 94 -24.57 7.59 2.02
N GLU A 95 -25.21 7.46 0.86
CA GLU A 95 -25.18 6.24 0.05
C GLU A 95 -23.74 5.94 -0.43
N LEU A 96 -23.00 6.96 -0.84
CA LEU A 96 -21.61 6.82 -1.23
C LEU A 96 -20.76 6.30 -0.05
N ALA A 97 -20.93 6.88 1.12
CA ALA A 97 -20.19 6.51 2.31
C ALA A 97 -20.48 5.06 2.76
N ASP A 98 -21.75 4.65 2.71
CA ASP A 98 -22.15 3.28 3.04
C ASP A 98 -21.52 2.24 2.12
N GLN A 99 -21.38 2.55 0.81
CA GLN A 99 -20.77 1.65 -0.15
C GLN A 99 -19.26 1.45 0.03
N VAL A 100 -18.56 2.47 0.52
CA VAL A 100 -17.10 2.44 0.72
C VAL A 100 -16.69 2.28 2.18
N ASP A 101 -17.66 2.13 3.08
CA ASP A 101 -17.44 2.05 4.54
C ASP A 101 -16.69 3.28 5.07
N ALA A 102 -17.20 4.47 4.72
CA ALA A 102 -16.64 5.75 5.10
C ALA A 102 -17.60 6.54 6.02
N VAL A 103 -17.09 7.60 6.65
CA VAL A 103 -17.87 8.45 7.55
C VAL A 103 -18.18 9.77 6.89
N VAL A 104 -19.46 10.15 6.88
CA VAL A 104 -19.91 11.48 6.44
C VAL A 104 -19.90 12.44 7.61
N SER A 105 -19.35 13.62 7.41
CA SER A 105 -19.41 14.72 8.37
C SER A 105 -19.65 16.05 7.68
N VAL A 106 -20.30 16.98 8.38
CA VAL A 106 -20.50 18.35 7.89
C VAL A 106 -19.40 19.24 8.45
N SER A 107 -18.64 19.87 7.56
CA SER A 107 -17.60 20.81 7.97
C SER A 107 -18.21 22.17 8.38
N PRO A 108 -17.52 22.95 9.21
CA PRO A 108 -17.80 24.38 9.35
C PRO A 108 -17.79 25.09 8.01
N LEU A 109 -18.34 26.32 7.98
CA LEU A 109 -18.27 27.15 6.77
C LEU A 109 -16.81 27.46 6.43
N ILE A 110 -16.48 27.27 5.17
CA ILE A 110 -15.15 27.56 4.63
C ILE A 110 -15.24 28.68 3.59
N SER A 111 -14.16 29.44 3.45
CA SER A 111 -13.98 30.44 2.40
C SER A 111 -12.93 29.96 1.39
N ARG A 112 -12.77 30.70 0.28
CA ARG A 112 -11.69 30.38 -0.69
C ARG A 112 -10.28 30.49 -0.10
N VAL A 113 -10.12 31.30 0.94
CA VAL A 113 -8.78 31.60 1.53
C VAL A 113 -8.56 30.95 2.88
N SER A 114 -9.62 30.59 3.61
CA SER A 114 -9.53 30.04 4.96
C SER A 114 -10.68 29.11 5.31
N GLY A 115 -10.45 28.22 6.28
CA GLY A 115 -11.45 27.33 6.84
C GLY A 115 -10.86 26.51 7.98
N ASP A 116 -11.72 25.97 8.83
CA ASP A 116 -11.35 25.14 9.96
C ASP A 116 -11.50 23.65 9.63
N GLY A 117 -10.84 22.79 10.40
CA GLY A 117 -10.88 21.34 10.21
C GLY A 117 -10.35 20.94 8.84
N ILE A 118 -11.13 20.18 8.06
CA ILE A 118 -10.74 19.79 6.68
C ILE A 118 -10.62 21.01 5.75
N GLY A 119 -11.30 22.13 6.06
CA GLY A 119 -11.19 23.38 5.31
C GLY A 119 -9.83 24.09 5.45
N SER A 120 -8.97 23.68 6.37
CA SER A 120 -7.59 24.17 6.47
C SER A 120 -6.73 23.73 5.29
N PHE A 121 -7.05 22.58 4.67
CA PHE A 121 -6.34 22.08 3.51
C PHE A 121 -6.71 22.86 2.23
N LYS A 122 -5.68 23.32 1.52
CA LYS A 122 -5.88 24.10 0.29
C LYS A 122 -6.62 23.31 -0.78
N SER A 123 -6.27 22.03 -0.96
CA SER A 123 -6.92 21.12 -1.91
C SER A 123 -8.43 21.00 -1.68
N VAL A 124 -8.84 20.90 -0.41
CA VAL A 124 -10.26 20.84 -0.03
C VAL A 124 -10.99 22.12 -0.39
N ARG A 125 -10.40 23.30 -0.12
CA ARG A 125 -11.00 24.59 -0.50
C ARG A 125 -11.10 24.74 -2.02
N GLU A 126 -10.04 24.41 -2.74
CA GLU A 126 -10.04 24.46 -4.21
C GLU A 126 -11.13 23.58 -4.80
N ALA A 127 -11.26 22.36 -4.31
CA ALA A 127 -12.31 21.42 -4.74
C ALA A 127 -13.72 21.93 -4.38
N ALA A 128 -13.92 22.39 -3.14
CA ALA A 128 -15.23 22.88 -2.70
C ALA A 128 -15.73 24.09 -3.49
N PHE A 129 -14.81 24.92 -4.01
CA PHE A 129 -15.11 26.08 -4.83
C PHE A 129 -14.89 25.85 -6.32
N SER A 130 -14.70 24.58 -6.74
CA SER A 130 -14.68 24.22 -8.17
C SER A 130 -16.06 24.40 -8.79
N LYS A 131 -16.10 24.47 -10.11
CA LYS A 131 -17.38 24.60 -10.83
C LYS A 131 -18.28 23.40 -10.59
N GLU A 132 -17.69 22.22 -10.60
CA GLU A 132 -18.36 20.92 -10.50
C GLU A 132 -19.05 20.78 -9.14
N VAL A 133 -18.39 21.20 -8.05
CA VAL A 133 -18.94 21.08 -6.70
C VAL A 133 -19.88 22.24 -6.38
N LEU A 134 -19.48 23.48 -6.71
CA LEU A 134 -20.21 24.68 -6.29
C LEU A 134 -21.48 24.95 -7.11
N PHE A 135 -21.41 24.74 -8.43
CA PHE A 135 -22.49 25.06 -9.34
C PHE A 135 -23.24 23.86 -9.88
N ASP A 136 -22.51 22.79 -10.20
CA ASP A 136 -23.11 21.59 -10.78
C ASP A 136 -23.59 20.62 -9.68
N GLY A 137 -23.15 20.80 -8.41
CA GLY A 137 -23.59 20.04 -7.24
C GLY A 137 -23.03 18.61 -7.18
N TYR A 138 -22.02 18.32 -7.97
CA TYR A 138 -21.35 17.01 -7.97
C TYR A 138 -20.48 16.82 -6.74
N VAL A 139 -20.09 15.57 -6.49
CA VAL A 139 -19.04 15.22 -5.53
C VAL A 139 -17.70 15.55 -6.17
N SER A 140 -16.75 16.04 -5.37
CA SER A 140 -15.39 16.31 -5.86
C SER A 140 -14.66 15.03 -6.25
N GLU A 141 -13.55 15.19 -6.96
CA GLU A 141 -12.55 14.13 -7.04
C GLU A 141 -12.05 13.71 -5.65
N VAL A 142 -11.45 12.53 -5.57
CA VAL A 142 -10.81 12.05 -4.35
C VAL A 142 -9.54 12.84 -4.09
N LEU A 143 -9.51 13.50 -2.94
CA LEU A 143 -8.41 14.35 -2.48
C LEU A 143 -7.61 13.63 -1.41
N GLU A 144 -6.32 13.54 -1.57
CA GLU A 144 -5.41 13.17 -0.49
C GLU A 144 -5.04 14.44 0.29
N ILE A 145 -5.39 14.46 1.57
CA ILE A 145 -5.14 15.61 2.46
C ILE A 145 -3.94 15.41 3.38
N GLU A 146 -3.64 14.15 3.71
CA GLU A 146 -2.48 13.68 4.48
C GLU A 146 -2.13 12.28 3.97
N PRO A 147 -0.95 11.75 4.26
CA PRO A 147 -0.61 10.37 3.92
C PRO A 147 -1.69 9.39 4.38
N ASP A 148 -2.17 8.57 3.46
CA ASP A 148 -3.22 7.56 3.68
C ASP A 148 -4.57 8.10 4.15
N ARG A 149 -4.80 9.42 4.01
CA ARG A 149 -6.06 10.08 4.38
C ARG A 149 -6.71 10.76 3.19
N PHE A 150 -7.81 10.20 2.74
CA PHE A 150 -8.52 10.63 1.54
C PHE A 150 -9.89 11.18 1.91
N VAL A 151 -10.33 12.19 1.17
CA VAL A 151 -11.64 12.80 1.34
C VAL A 151 -12.26 13.12 -0.03
N VAL A 152 -13.57 13.11 -0.07
CA VAL A 152 -14.39 13.73 -1.12
C VAL A 152 -15.28 14.76 -0.48
N VAL A 153 -15.62 15.82 -1.20
CA VAL A 153 -16.46 16.90 -0.71
C VAL A 153 -17.66 17.12 -1.62
N LYS A 154 -18.78 17.47 -1.02
CA LYS A 154 -20.01 17.88 -1.72
C LYS A 154 -20.55 19.12 -1.06
N LEU A 155 -21.16 19.99 -1.85
CA LEU A 155 -21.79 21.19 -1.36
C LEU A 155 -23.01 20.84 -0.47
N ASN A 156 -22.99 21.32 0.77
CA ASN A 156 -24.13 21.27 1.65
C ASN A 156 -24.90 22.61 1.65
N ARG A 157 -24.17 23.72 1.79
CA ARG A 157 -24.74 25.06 1.77
C ARG A 157 -23.76 26.06 1.17
N HIS A 158 -24.23 26.91 0.27
CA HIS A 158 -23.49 28.03 -0.29
C HIS A 158 -24.04 29.36 0.27
N ILE A 159 -23.14 30.22 0.70
CA ILE A 159 -23.47 31.62 1.07
C ILE A 159 -22.75 32.51 0.06
N GLU A 160 -23.51 33.18 -0.77
CA GLU A 160 -22.95 34.11 -1.74
C GLU A 160 -22.32 35.32 -1.05
N ALA A 161 -21.22 35.81 -1.61
CA ALA A 161 -20.60 37.02 -1.15
C ALA A 161 -21.55 38.19 -1.44
N ARG A 162 -21.94 38.93 -0.40
CA ARG A 162 -22.68 40.19 -0.57
C ARG A 162 -21.77 41.36 -0.24
N GLN A 163 -21.98 42.45 -0.96
CA GLN A 163 -21.37 43.73 -0.61
C GLN A 163 -21.99 44.23 0.70
N LYS A 164 -21.15 44.49 1.70
CA LYS A 164 -21.62 45.06 2.96
C LYS A 164 -22.02 46.51 2.75
N GLU A 165 -23.10 46.90 3.39
CA GLU A 165 -23.50 48.32 3.45
C GLU A 165 -22.43 49.12 4.22
N TYR A 166 -22.28 50.42 3.85
CA TYR A 166 -21.28 51.27 4.51
C TYR A 166 -21.49 51.37 6.01
N SER A 167 -22.74 51.29 6.46
CA SER A 167 -23.15 51.22 7.88
C SER A 167 -22.66 49.96 8.62
N GLU A 168 -22.40 48.85 7.92
CA GLU A 168 -21.92 47.57 8.49
C GLU A 168 -20.37 47.55 8.58
N VAL A 169 -19.67 48.53 8.02
CA VAL A 169 -18.20 48.57 7.92
C VAL A 169 -17.60 49.76 8.69
N SER A 170 -18.42 50.75 9.06
CA SER A 170 -18.01 51.91 9.85
C SER A 170 -18.04 51.52 11.34
N MET A 171 -16.85 51.37 11.97
CA MET A 171 -16.66 51.47 13.42
C MET A 171 -16.13 52.84 13.74
#